data_38d312e245c1a2706c134c6e611ef7d4
#
_entry.id   38d312e245c1a2706c134c6e611ef7d4
#
_cell.length_a   1.000
_cell.length_b   1.000
_cell.length_c   1.000
_cell.angle_alpha   90.00
_cell.angle_beta   90.00
_cell.angle_gamma   90.00
#
_symmetry.space_group_name_H-M   'P 1'
#
loop_
_entity.id
_entity.type
_entity.pdbx_description
1 polymer ?
#
loop_
_entity_poly.entity_id
_entity_poly.type
_entity_poly.pdbx_seq_one_letter_code
_entity_poly.pdbx_strand_id
1 'polypeptide(L)'
;MLSARFKNTAAYETDQLGQADYVWRIVLMLGAVPALLTYYWRMKMPETARYTALIAKNLKLEASDMAAVLDIDFVSDMEAEAVVKQDEFGLFSMEFLHKHGRQLLGTTVCWFVLDVVFYSLNLFMKDIFSGIGWFGDAAEMSPLEQTYKIARTQAIIVVGGSLPGYFLTVLFVDRIGRIKIQLMGFTMMTIFMIGLAAPYKFWSKPSMHAGFAIMYALILFFTNFGPNSTTF
;
A
#
# COMPACT_ATOMS: atom_id res chain seq x y z
N MET A 1 -10.34 -15.57 13.06
CA MET A 1 -9.99 -16.80 13.80
C MET A 1 -9.93 -16.58 15.32
N LEU A 2 -9.19 -15.59 15.83
CA LEU A 2 -9.10 -15.31 17.27
C LEU A 2 -10.46 -15.01 17.90
N SER A 3 -11.28 -14.16 17.31
CA SER A 3 -12.63 -13.83 17.80
C SER A 3 -13.58 -15.05 17.82
N ALA A 4 -13.43 -15.97 16.85
CA ALA A 4 -14.25 -17.20 16.80
C ALA A 4 -13.89 -18.20 17.92
N ARG A 5 -12.63 -18.20 18.38
CA ARG A 5 -12.19 -19.07 19.47
C ARG A 5 -12.74 -18.63 20.83
N PHE A 6 -12.91 -17.33 21.02
CA PHE A 6 -13.47 -16.77 22.25
C PHE A 6 -15.00 -16.88 22.34
N LYS A 7 -15.69 -17.09 21.21
CA LYS A 7 -17.15 -17.22 21.16
C LYS A 7 -17.69 -18.44 21.93
N ASN A 8 -16.92 -19.50 22.08
CA ASN A 8 -17.36 -20.78 22.66
C ASN A 8 -17.00 -20.93 24.14
N THR A 9 -16.53 -19.90 24.82
CA THR A 9 -16.20 -19.99 26.25
C THR A 9 -17.39 -19.52 27.09
N ALA A 10 -17.71 -20.29 28.18
CA ALA A 10 -18.82 -20.00 29.08
C ALA A 10 -18.75 -18.62 29.81
N ALA A 11 -17.60 -17.96 29.76
CA ALA A 11 -17.37 -16.60 30.24
C ALA A 11 -17.88 -15.51 29.28
N TYR A 12 -18.52 -15.89 28.19
CA TYR A 12 -18.90 -14.99 27.10
C TYR A 12 -19.86 -13.87 27.50
N GLU A 13 -20.75 -14.12 28.47
CA GLU A 13 -21.73 -13.12 28.90
C GLU A 13 -21.20 -12.15 29.95
N THR A 14 -20.18 -12.52 30.72
CA THR A 14 -19.73 -11.75 31.89
C THR A 14 -18.43 -10.96 31.67
N ASP A 15 -17.58 -11.33 30.70
CA ASP A 15 -16.24 -10.75 30.50
C ASP A 15 -15.92 -10.44 29.03
N GLN A 16 -16.90 -9.97 28.27
CA GLN A 16 -16.71 -9.61 26.85
C GLN A 16 -15.68 -8.49 26.65
N LEU A 17 -15.57 -7.57 27.60
CA LEU A 17 -14.64 -6.44 27.53
C LEU A 17 -13.17 -6.90 27.69
N GLY A 18 -12.91 -7.83 28.63
CA GLY A 18 -11.56 -8.34 28.84
C GLY A 18 -11.05 -9.19 27.66
N GLN A 19 -11.90 -10.03 27.08
CA GLN A 19 -11.51 -10.86 25.94
C GLN A 19 -11.31 -10.04 24.65
N ALA A 20 -12.11 -9.02 24.42
CA ALA A 20 -11.93 -8.11 23.31
C ALA A 20 -10.61 -7.32 23.41
N ASP A 21 -10.19 -6.97 24.63
CA ASP A 21 -8.91 -6.29 24.89
C ASP A 21 -7.70 -7.13 24.45
N TYR A 22 -7.70 -8.43 24.66
CA TYR A 22 -6.64 -9.32 24.17
C TYR A 22 -6.60 -9.43 22.65
N VAL A 23 -7.74 -9.42 21.97
CA VAL A 23 -7.79 -9.56 20.50
C VAL A 23 -7.05 -8.43 19.80
N TRP A 24 -7.32 -7.18 20.15
CA TRP A 24 -6.65 -6.06 19.47
C TRP A 24 -5.15 -5.99 19.80
N ARG A 25 -4.75 -6.32 21.03
CA ARG A 25 -3.32 -6.39 21.41
C ARG A 25 -2.56 -7.43 20.60
N ILE A 26 -3.13 -8.63 20.45
CA ILE A 26 -2.54 -9.71 19.65
C ILE A 26 -2.44 -9.28 18.17
N VAL A 27 -3.47 -8.64 17.62
CA VAL A 27 -3.45 -8.15 16.24
C VAL A 27 -2.34 -7.13 16.03
N LEU A 28 -2.16 -6.17 16.96
CA LEU A 28 -1.06 -5.20 16.89
C LEU A 28 0.32 -5.87 17.00
N MET A 29 0.48 -6.83 17.92
CA MET A 29 1.74 -7.59 18.03
C MET A 29 2.05 -8.40 16.78
N LEU A 30 1.04 -9.01 16.15
CA LEU A 30 1.20 -9.72 14.89
C LEU A 30 1.62 -8.79 13.74
N GLY A 31 1.25 -7.52 13.78
CA GLY A 31 1.72 -6.52 12.83
C GLY A 31 3.24 -6.26 12.89
N ALA A 32 3.86 -6.48 14.05
CA ALA A 32 5.31 -6.36 14.21
C ALA A 32 6.10 -7.54 13.58
N VAL A 33 5.46 -8.70 13.40
CA VAL A 33 6.14 -9.91 12.88
C VAL A 33 6.72 -9.71 11.48
N PRO A 34 6.00 -9.19 10.48
CA PRO A 34 6.58 -8.91 9.16
C PRO A 34 7.74 -7.91 9.23
N ALA A 35 7.64 -6.89 10.09
CA ALA A 35 8.70 -5.90 10.28
C ALA A 35 9.98 -6.55 10.84
N LEU A 36 9.86 -7.44 11.83
CA LEU A 36 10.98 -8.19 12.40
C LEU A 36 11.60 -9.15 11.38
N LEU A 37 10.76 -9.88 10.61
CA LEU A 37 11.25 -10.78 9.57
C LEU A 37 12.01 -10.04 8.48
N THR A 38 11.54 -8.87 8.06
CA THR A 38 12.18 -8.07 7.03
C THR A 38 13.37 -7.26 7.55
N TYR A 39 13.48 -7.03 8.87
CA TYR A 39 14.55 -6.24 9.47
C TYR A 39 15.93 -6.77 9.10
N TYR A 40 16.16 -8.07 9.26
CA TYR A 40 17.42 -8.71 8.92
C TYR A 40 17.83 -8.53 7.45
N TRP A 41 16.87 -8.69 6.53
CA TRP A 41 17.11 -8.49 5.11
C TRP A 41 17.38 -7.02 4.78
N ARG A 42 16.66 -6.11 5.42
CA ARG A 42 16.88 -4.66 5.24
C ARG A 42 18.24 -4.21 5.70
N MET A 43 18.74 -4.77 6.79
CA MET A 43 20.10 -4.46 7.30
C MET A 43 21.21 -4.98 6.38
N LYS A 44 20.92 -5.94 5.53
CA LYS A 44 21.87 -6.47 4.53
C LYS A 44 21.78 -5.81 3.17
N MET A 45 20.77 -4.99 2.92
CA MET A 45 20.65 -4.28 1.65
C MET A 45 21.78 -3.26 1.53
N PRO A 46 22.54 -3.29 0.40
CA PRO A 46 23.50 -2.22 0.12
C PRO A 46 22.78 -0.88 -0.02
N GLU A 47 23.50 0.21 0.26
CA GLU A 47 23.00 1.55 -0.02
C GLU A 47 22.73 1.74 -1.51
N THR A 48 21.85 2.69 -1.85
CA THR A 48 21.60 2.98 -3.26
C THR A 48 22.87 3.54 -3.90
N ALA A 49 23.24 3.04 -5.09
CA ALA A 49 24.42 3.50 -5.83
C ALA A 49 24.45 5.05 -5.94
N ARG A 50 23.29 5.66 -6.15
CA ARG A 50 23.15 7.13 -6.21
C ARG A 50 23.51 7.82 -4.89
N TYR A 51 23.15 7.25 -3.75
CA TYR A 51 23.52 7.79 -2.43
C TYR A 51 25.03 7.69 -2.24
N THR A 52 25.60 6.52 -2.55
CA THR A 52 27.03 6.25 -2.41
C THR A 52 27.87 7.15 -3.30
N ALA A 53 27.42 7.40 -4.55
CA ALA A 53 28.08 8.31 -5.48
C ALA A 53 28.02 9.76 -5.05
N LEU A 54 26.80 10.25 -4.75
CA LEU A 54 26.56 11.68 -4.61
C LEU A 54 26.83 12.19 -3.18
N ILE A 55 26.51 11.39 -2.17
CA ILE A 55 26.61 11.80 -0.74
C ILE A 55 27.89 11.28 -0.12
N ALA A 56 28.15 9.99 -0.23
CA ALA A 56 29.35 9.39 0.31
C ALA A 56 30.62 9.71 -0.51
N LYS A 57 30.47 10.24 -1.73
CA LYS A 57 31.55 10.61 -2.66
C LYS A 57 32.56 9.47 -2.87
N ASN A 58 32.09 8.22 -2.80
CA ASN A 58 32.90 7.02 -2.88
C ASN A 58 32.53 6.20 -4.12
N LEU A 59 33.11 6.56 -5.25
CA LEU A 59 32.86 5.90 -6.56
C LEU A 59 33.23 4.41 -6.57
N LYS A 60 34.23 4.00 -5.78
CA LYS A 60 34.62 2.58 -5.70
C LYS A 60 33.56 1.75 -4.99
N LEU A 61 32.94 2.31 -3.94
CA LEU A 61 31.86 1.64 -3.24
C LEU A 61 30.59 1.61 -4.07
N GLU A 62 30.30 2.69 -4.82
CA GLU A 62 29.20 2.73 -5.80
C GLU A 62 29.31 1.61 -6.82
N ALA A 63 30.48 1.46 -7.45
CA ALA A 63 30.73 0.39 -8.43
C ALA A 63 30.55 -0.99 -7.80
N SER A 64 31.00 -1.19 -6.56
CA SER A 64 30.82 -2.42 -5.81
C SER A 64 29.37 -2.71 -5.48
N ASP A 65 28.62 -1.70 -5.02
CA ASP A 65 27.19 -1.82 -4.68
C ASP A 65 26.37 -2.10 -5.95
N MET A 66 26.70 -1.45 -7.07
CA MET A 66 26.05 -1.69 -8.36
C MET A 66 26.36 -3.06 -8.92
N ALA A 67 27.61 -3.52 -8.81
CA ALA A 67 28.02 -4.88 -9.21
C ALA A 67 27.27 -5.94 -8.37
N ALA A 68 27.11 -5.72 -7.08
CA ALA A 68 26.37 -6.63 -6.18
C ALA A 68 24.89 -6.74 -6.51
N VAL A 69 24.27 -5.67 -7.03
CA VAL A 69 22.84 -5.65 -7.40
C VAL A 69 22.60 -6.21 -8.79
N LEU A 70 23.52 -5.94 -9.73
CA LEU A 70 23.36 -6.33 -11.14
C LEU A 70 24.01 -7.67 -11.49
N ASP A 71 24.77 -8.27 -10.54
CA ASP A 71 25.54 -9.50 -10.75
C ASP A 71 26.47 -9.40 -11.97
N ILE A 72 27.06 -8.23 -12.20
CA ILE A 72 27.95 -7.90 -13.30
C ILE A 72 29.29 -7.41 -12.74
N ASP A 73 30.40 -7.96 -13.22
CA ASP A 73 31.73 -7.42 -12.95
C ASP A 73 31.90 -6.06 -13.67
N PHE A 74 31.73 -4.99 -12.94
CA PHE A 74 32.01 -3.64 -13.45
C PHE A 74 33.52 -3.44 -13.49
N VAL A 75 34.07 -3.40 -14.71
CA VAL A 75 35.47 -3.02 -14.97
C VAL A 75 35.61 -1.53 -14.59
N SER A 76 36.53 -1.26 -13.68
CA SER A 76 36.74 0.03 -12.97
C SER A 76 37.33 1.16 -13.83
N ASP A 77 37.15 1.17 -15.14
CA ASP A 77 37.78 2.11 -16.07
C ASP A 77 36.83 3.22 -16.57
N MET A 78 35.69 3.44 -15.94
CA MET A 78 34.95 4.67 -16.20
C MET A 78 35.63 5.81 -15.45
N GLU A 79 36.28 6.66 -16.21
CA GLU A 79 36.99 7.86 -15.83
C GLU A 79 36.19 8.65 -14.78
N ALA A 80 36.81 8.83 -13.62
CA ALA A 80 36.29 9.53 -12.47
C ALA A 80 36.05 11.05 -12.69
N GLU A 81 36.11 11.53 -13.93
CA GLU A 81 36.01 12.97 -14.26
C GLU A 81 34.61 13.48 -14.53
N ALA A 82 33.63 12.64 -14.66
CA ALA A 82 32.24 13.05 -14.87
C ALA A 82 31.37 13.02 -13.60
N VAL A 83 31.95 13.13 -12.43
CA VAL A 83 31.17 13.53 -11.26
C VAL A 83 30.76 14.97 -11.48
N VAL A 84 29.64 15.12 -12.15
CA VAL A 84 28.90 16.37 -12.27
C VAL A 84 28.98 17.02 -10.90
N LYS A 85 29.60 18.20 -10.83
CA LYS A 85 29.45 19.12 -9.70
C LYS A 85 27.96 19.38 -9.58
N GLN A 86 27.27 18.52 -8.84
CA GLN A 86 25.89 18.79 -8.46
C GLN A 86 25.97 19.92 -7.48
N ASP A 87 25.43 21.04 -7.90
CA ASP A 87 25.24 22.18 -7.04
C ASP A 87 24.55 21.70 -5.77
N GLU A 88 25.23 21.76 -4.64
CA GLU A 88 24.70 21.37 -3.33
C GLU A 88 23.74 22.47 -2.86
N PHE A 89 22.47 22.31 -3.20
CA PHE A 89 21.43 23.23 -2.72
C PHE A 89 20.88 22.75 -1.38
N GLY A 90 20.68 23.67 -0.44
CA GLY A 90 19.86 23.36 0.75
C GLY A 90 18.41 23.06 0.33
N LEU A 91 17.78 22.09 0.99
CA LEU A 91 16.38 21.68 0.70
C LEU A 91 15.37 22.84 0.71
N PHE A 92 15.65 23.91 1.44
CA PHE A 92 14.82 25.11 1.54
C PHE A 92 15.39 26.32 0.78
N SER A 93 16.36 26.10 -0.13
CA SER A 93 16.90 27.19 -0.92
C SER A 93 15.98 27.56 -2.08
N MET A 94 15.97 28.84 -2.46
CA MET A 94 15.23 29.31 -3.63
C MET A 94 15.71 28.65 -4.93
N GLU A 95 16.98 28.31 -5.00
CA GLU A 95 17.59 27.63 -6.15
C GLU A 95 17.05 26.21 -6.30
N PHE A 96 16.91 25.48 -5.18
CA PHE A 96 16.27 24.15 -5.17
C PHE A 96 14.82 24.26 -5.66
N LEU A 97 14.07 25.25 -5.19
CA LEU A 97 12.67 25.44 -5.56
C LEU A 97 12.52 25.74 -7.04
N HIS A 98 13.38 26.60 -7.60
CA HIS A 98 13.35 26.90 -9.04
C HIS A 98 13.73 25.69 -9.91
N LYS A 99 14.72 24.89 -9.49
CA LYS A 99 15.24 23.75 -10.26
C LYS A 99 14.37 22.50 -10.13
N HIS A 100 13.86 22.22 -8.94
CA HIS A 100 13.15 20.97 -8.59
C HIS A 100 11.71 21.17 -8.08
N GLY A 101 11.24 22.41 -7.89
CA GLY A 101 9.94 22.68 -7.28
C GLY A 101 8.76 22.10 -8.06
N ARG A 102 8.82 22.05 -9.38
CA ARG A 102 7.76 21.46 -10.21
C ARG A 102 7.66 19.94 -10.01
N GLN A 103 8.80 19.25 -9.94
CA GLN A 103 8.84 17.81 -9.68
C GLN A 103 8.35 17.51 -8.25
N LEU A 104 8.82 18.28 -7.27
CA LEU A 104 8.38 18.17 -5.88
C LEU A 104 6.87 18.38 -5.75
N LEU A 105 6.33 19.42 -6.39
CA LEU A 105 4.89 19.66 -6.38
C LEU A 105 4.12 18.51 -7.04
N GLY A 106 4.61 18.01 -8.19
CA GLY A 106 3.99 16.88 -8.88
C GLY A 106 3.92 15.63 -8.02
N THR A 107 5.03 15.23 -7.41
CA THR A 107 5.07 14.05 -6.52
C THR A 107 4.21 14.24 -5.28
N THR A 108 4.24 15.42 -4.67
CA THR A 108 3.42 15.74 -3.49
C THR A 108 1.92 15.66 -3.80
N VAL A 109 1.49 16.24 -4.94
CA VAL A 109 0.08 16.19 -5.35
C VAL A 109 -0.34 14.76 -5.68
N CYS A 110 0.50 13.99 -6.37
CA CYS A 110 0.20 12.57 -6.66
C CYS A 110 0.04 11.76 -5.37
N TRP A 111 0.93 11.95 -4.39
CA TRP A 111 0.82 11.31 -3.08
C TRP A 111 -0.46 11.73 -2.36
N PHE A 112 -0.72 13.01 -2.28
CA PHE A 112 -1.90 13.53 -1.61
C PHE A 112 -3.19 12.94 -2.19
N VAL A 113 -3.34 12.94 -3.51
CA VAL A 113 -4.52 12.38 -4.19
C VAL A 113 -4.63 10.88 -3.96
N LEU A 114 -3.51 10.16 -4.03
CA LEU A 114 -3.48 8.73 -3.73
C LEU A 114 -3.92 8.45 -2.30
N ASP A 115 -3.39 9.17 -1.32
CA ASP A 115 -3.68 8.97 0.09
C ASP A 115 -5.13 9.27 0.42
N VAL A 116 -5.72 10.33 -0.14
CA VAL A 116 -7.15 10.63 0.01
C VAL A 116 -8.00 9.41 -0.41
N VAL A 117 -7.71 8.82 -1.56
CA VAL A 117 -8.45 7.64 -2.04
C VAL A 117 -8.13 6.40 -1.20
N PHE A 118 -6.86 6.12 -0.97
CA PHE A 118 -6.42 4.93 -0.26
C PHE A 118 -6.97 4.87 1.17
N TYR A 119 -6.84 5.95 1.91
CA TYR A 119 -7.37 6.03 3.28
C TYR A 119 -8.90 6.07 3.32
N SER A 120 -9.55 6.77 2.40
CA SER A 120 -11.01 6.75 2.30
C SER A 120 -11.54 5.34 2.10
N LEU A 121 -10.97 4.58 1.18
CA LEU A 121 -11.37 3.20 0.93
C LEU A 121 -11.12 2.29 2.14
N ASN A 122 -9.98 2.42 2.80
CA ASN A 122 -9.64 1.54 3.93
C ASN A 122 -10.41 1.88 5.21
N LEU A 123 -10.53 3.16 5.57
CA LEU A 123 -11.19 3.59 6.80
C LEU A 123 -12.71 3.44 6.73
N PHE A 124 -13.33 3.81 5.60
CA PHE A 124 -14.78 3.77 5.42
C PHE A 124 -15.30 2.45 4.86
N MET A 125 -14.43 1.45 4.61
CA MET A 125 -14.84 0.15 4.06
C MET A 125 -15.98 -0.47 4.88
N LYS A 126 -15.87 -0.47 6.22
CA LYS A 126 -16.90 -0.98 7.11
C LYS A 126 -18.24 -0.27 6.87
N ASP A 127 -18.23 1.05 6.84
CA ASP A 127 -19.45 1.86 6.73
C ASP A 127 -20.09 1.72 5.35
N ILE A 128 -19.27 1.66 4.29
CA ILE A 128 -19.73 1.43 2.93
C ILE A 128 -20.40 0.06 2.80
N PHE A 129 -19.78 -1.02 3.32
CA PHE A 129 -20.35 -2.36 3.26
C PHE A 129 -21.57 -2.53 4.17
N SER A 130 -21.62 -1.84 5.30
CA SER A 130 -22.82 -1.77 6.13
C SER A 130 -23.95 -1.03 5.43
N GLY A 131 -23.64 0.08 4.76
CA GLY A 131 -24.61 0.90 4.03
C GLY A 131 -25.30 0.20 2.87
N ILE A 132 -24.65 -0.77 2.22
CA ILE A 132 -25.27 -1.61 1.20
C ILE A 132 -26.00 -2.85 1.77
N GLY A 133 -25.98 -3.05 3.10
CA GLY A 133 -26.62 -4.19 3.75
C GLY A 133 -25.84 -5.51 3.69
N TRP A 134 -24.52 -5.47 3.43
CA TRP A 134 -23.68 -6.66 3.30
C TRP A 134 -23.66 -7.54 4.57
N PHE A 135 -23.65 -6.94 5.74
CA PHE A 135 -23.51 -7.67 7.00
C PHE A 135 -24.83 -8.16 7.60
N GLY A 136 -25.99 -7.80 7.02
CA GLY A 136 -27.32 -8.07 7.59
C GLY A 136 -27.62 -7.18 8.81
N ASP A 137 -28.70 -7.50 9.54
CA ASP A 137 -29.11 -6.70 10.70
C ASP A 137 -28.14 -6.89 11.88
N ALA A 138 -27.48 -5.78 12.23
CA ALA A 138 -26.53 -5.75 13.35
C ALA A 138 -27.21 -6.03 14.72
N ALA A 139 -28.53 -5.83 14.81
CA ALA A 139 -29.30 -6.05 16.04
C ALA A 139 -29.41 -7.53 16.45
N GLU A 140 -29.28 -8.45 15.51
CA GLU A 140 -29.37 -9.90 15.77
C GLU A 140 -28.01 -10.56 16.08
N MET A 141 -26.90 -9.82 15.96
CA MET A 141 -25.54 -10.36 16.08
C MET A 141 -24.84 -9.88 17.34
N SER A 142 -24.07 -10.76 17.97
CA SER A 142 -23.18 -10.35 19.05
C SER A 142 -22.06 -9.41 18.53
N PRO A 143 -21.56 -8.46 19.34
CA PRO A 143 -20.50 -7.54 18.93
C PRO A 143 -19.24 -8.22 18.40
N LEU A 144 -18.87 -9.37 18.96
CA LEU A 144 -17.72 -10.16 18.48
C LEU A 144 -17.97 -10.84 17.13
N GLU A 145 -19.19 -11.31 16.90
CA GLU A 145 -19.58 -11.91 15.61
C GLU A 145 -19.58 -10.85 14.49
N GLN A 146 -20.13 -9.68 14.80
CA GLN A 146 -20.11 -8.56 13.87
C GLN A 146 -18.68 -8.15 13.53
N THR A 147 -17.82 -7.99 14.54
CA THR A 147 -16.40 -7.64 14.33
C THR A 147 -15.68 -8.72 13.51
N TYR A 148 -15.95 -9.99 13.75
CA TYR A 148 -15.37 -11.08 12.97
C TYR A 148 -15.81 -11.07 11.51
N LYS A 149 -17.11 -10.88 11.25
CA LYS A 149 -17.63 -10.79 9.86
C LYS A 149 -17.01 -9.61 9.10
N ILE A 150 -16.94 -8.44 9.75
CA ILE A 150 -16.32 -7.25 9.18
C ILE A 150 -14.85 -7.50 8.87
N ALA A 151 -14.07 -7.94 9.85
CA ALA A 151 -12.64 -8.18 9.69
C ALA A 151 -12.34 -9.25 8.62
N ARG A 152 -13.13 -10.33 8.57
CA ARG A 152 -13.01 -11.36 7.54
C ARG A 152 -13.29 -10.80 6.13
N THR A 153 -14.35 -10.04 5.97
CA THR A 153 -14.71 -9.45 4.67
C THR A 153 -13.63 -8.47 4.21
N GLN A 154 -13.20 -7.59 5.09
CA GLN A 154 -12.11 -6.65 4.81
C GLN A 154 -10.82 -7.38 4.43
N ALA A 155 -10.42 -8.39 5.19
CA ALA A 155 -9.21 -9.16 4.89
C ALA A 155 -9.26 -9.83 3.52
N ILE A 156 -10.38 -10.46 3.15
CA ILE A 156 -10.54 -11.10 1.84
C ILE A 156 -10.44 -10.07 0.71
N ILE A 157 -11.12 -8.95 0.83
CA ILE A 157 -11.16 -7.93 -0.21
C ILE A 157 -9.79 -7.23 -0.34
N VAL A 158 -9.17 -6.85 0.78
CA VAL A 158 -7.87 -6.17 0.77
C VAL A 158 -6.78 -7.10 0.25
N VAL A 159 -6.72 -8.33 0.73
CA VAL A 159 -5.73 -9.32 0.27
C VAL A 159 -5.97 -9.66 -1.20
N GLY A 160 -7.22 -9.93 -1.59
CA GLY A 160 -7.58 -10.27 -2.97
C GLY A 160 -7.35 -9.14 -3.98
N GLY A 161 -7.47 -7.87 -3.55
CA GLY A 161 -7.18 -6.71 -4.38
C GLY A 161 -5.70 -6.30 -4.35
N SER A 162 -5.16 -6.06 -3.16
CA SER A 162 -3.85 -5.44 -3.01
C SER A 162 -2.68 -6.34 -3.36
N LEU A 163 -2.67 -7.61 -2.94
CA LEU A 163 -1.54 -8.51 -3.21
C LEU A 163 -1.31 -8.73 -4.71
N PRO A 164 -2.33 -9.06 -5.53
CA PRO A 164 -2.12 -9.19 -6.97
C PRO A 164 -1.66 -7.89 -7.61
N GLY A 165 -2.14 -6.72 -7.12
CA GLY A 165 -1.72 -5.42 -7.60
C GLY A 165 -0.23 -5.20 -7.45
N TYR A 166 0.31 -5.38 -6.26
CA TYR A 166 1.76 -5.28 -6.01
C TYR A 166 2.57 -6.28 -6.83
N PHE A 167 2.13 -7.55 -6.84
CA PHE A 167 2.84 -8.59 -7.56
C PHE A 167 2.95 -8.31 -9.06
N LEU A 168 1.86 -7.88 -9.69
CA LEU A 168 1.86 -7.53 -11.10
C LEU A 168 2.66 -6.25 -11.37
N THR A 169 2.71 -5.28 -10.43
CA THR A 169 3.59 -4.13 -10.59
C THR A 169 5.05 -4.56 -10.69
N VAL A 170 5.51 -5.42 -9.78
CA VAL A 170 6.89 -5.93 -9.80
C VAL A 170 7.22 -6.63 -11.13
N LEU A 171 6.27 -7.40 -11.67
CA LEU A 171 6.48 -8.11 -12.94
C LEU A 171 6.52 -7.18 -14.17
N PHE A 172 5.76 -6.08 -14.15
CA PHE A 172 5.54 -5.26 -15.33
C PHE A 172 6.21 -3.89 -15.29
N VAL A 173 6.73 -3.44 -14.15
CA VAL A 173 7.30 -2.10 -14.00
C VAL A 173 8.46 -1.84 -14.98
N ASP A 174 9.31 -2.82 -15.21
CA ASP A 174 10.46 -2.68 -16.12
C ASP A 174 10.07 -2.75 -17.60
N ARG A 175 8.94 -3.42 -17.92
CA ARG A 175 8.46 -3.54 -19.30
C ARG A 175 7.58 -2.36 -19.73
N ILE A 176 6.67 -1.95 -18.89
CA ILE A 176 5.68 -0.89 -19.20
C ILE A 176 6.24 0.49 -18.88
N GLY A 177 7.05 0.58 -17.84
CA GLY A 177 7.58 1.84 -17.30
C GLY A 177 6.69 2.46 -16.23
N ARG A 178 7.33 3.12 -15.25
CA ARG A 178 6.68 3.64 -14.03
C ARG A 178 5.55 4.63 -14.32
N ILE A 179 5.76 5.58 -15.22
CA ILE A 179 4.77 6.64 -15.54
C ILE A 179 3.51 6.03 -16.17
N LYS A 180 3.67 5.09 -17.10
CA LYS A 180 2.52 4.46 -17.76
C LYS A 180 1.68 3.63 -16.80
N ILE A 181 2.33 2.84 -15.93
CA ILE A 181 1.66 2.06 -14.89
C ILE A 181 0.90 2.98 -13.93
N GLN A 182 1.51 4.07 -13.49
CA GLN A 182 0.89 5.04 -12.60
C GLN A 182 -0.36 5.67 -13.24
N LEU A 183 -0.27 6.15 -14.48
CA LEU A 183 -1.41 6.75 -15.20
C LEU A 183 -2.52 5.72 -15.42
N MET A 184 -2.16 4.50 -15.79
CA MET A 184 -3.14 3.41 -15.96
C MET A 184 -3.83 3.10 -14.63
N GLY A 185 -3.08 3.01 -13.53
CA GLY A 185 -3.65 2.78 -12.20
C GLY A 185 -4.65 3.87 -11.81
N PHE A 186 -4.28 5.14 -11.90
CA PHE A 186 -5.19 6.26 -11.60
C PHE A 186 -6.43 6.25 -12.50
N THR A 187 -6.27 6.00 -13.80
CA THR A 187 -7.39 5.99 -14.75
C THR A 187 -8.37 4.85 -14.43
N MET A 188 -7.87 3.64 -14.26
CA MET A 188 -8.70 2.47 -13.97
C MET A 188 -9.37 2.58 -12.60
N MET A 189 -8.63 3.03 -11.58
CA MET A 189 -9.19 3.31 -10.27
C MET A 189 -10.36 4.30 -10.35
N THR A 190 -10.20 5.39 -11.09
CA THR A 190 -11.25 6.41 -11.27
C THR A 190 -12.49 5.81 -11.97
N ILE A 191 -12.29 5.03 -13.02
CA ILE A 191 -13.40 4.36 -13.76
C ILE A 191 -14.19 3.45 -12.81
N PHE A 192 -13.50 2.59 -12.04
CA PHE A 192 -14.18 1.69 -11.11
C PHE A 192 -14.84 2.44 -9.94
N MET A 193 -14.25 3.52 -9.43
CA MET A 193 -14.89 4.35 -8.40
C MET A 193 -16.18 5.00 -8.92
N ILE A 194 -16.18 5.54 -10.13
CA ILE A 194 -17.39 6.08 -10.76
C ILE A 194 -18.42 4.97 -10.95
N GLY A 195 -18.00 3.77 -11.40
CA GLY A 195 -18.86 2.60 -11.55
C GLY A 195 -19.49 2.11 -10.25
N LEU A 196 -18.84 2.33 -9.09
CA LEU A 196 -19.44 2.06 -7.78
C LEU A 196 -20.35 3.20 -7.31
N ALA A 197 -19.93 4.44 -7.47
CA ALA A 197 -20.63 5.59 -6.91
C ALA A 197 -21.92 5.93 -7.68
N ALA A 198 -21.88 5.93 -9.01
CA ALA A 198 -23.00 6.36 -9.83
C ALA A 198 -24.25 5.46 -9.67
N PRO A 199 -24.16 4.11 -9.79
CA PRO A 199 -25.34 3.25 -9.63
C PRO A 199 -25.49 2.73 -8.19
N TYR A 200 -25.35 3.58 -7.17
CA TYR A 200 -25.39 3.15 -5.77
C TYR A 200 -26.65 2.33 -5.42
N LYS A 201 -27.84 2.75 -5.86
CA LYS A 201 -29.10 2.02 -5.67
C LYS A 201 -29.13 0.63 -6.29
N PHE A 202 -28.34 0.41 -7.36
CA PHE A 202 -28.21 -0.90 -7.99
C PHE A 202 -27.39 -1.85 -7.09
N TRP A 203 -26.32 -1.35 -6.51
CA TRP A 203 -25.43 -2.12 -5.63
C TRP A 203 -26.05 -2.49 -4.27
N SER A 204 -27.03 -1.72 -3.80
CA SER A 204 -27.74 -1.98 -2.53
C SER A 204 -28.66 -3.21 -2.61
N LYS A 205 -28.85 -3.81 -3.79
CA LYS A 205 -29.62 -5.05 -3.95
C LYS A 205 -28.80 -6.25 -3.46
N PRO A 206 -29.37 -7.17 -2.65
CA PRO A 206 -28.63 -8.34 -2.13
C PRO A 206 -27.98 -9.21 -3.21
N SER A 207 -28.61 -9.31 -4.39
CA SER A 207 -28.06 -10.08 -5.52
C SER A 207 -26.81 -9.46 -6.14
N MET A 208 -26.52 -8.17 -5.87
CA MET A 208 -25.39 -7.43 -6.46
C MET A 208 -24.22 -7.24 -5.48
N HIS A 209 -24.35 -7.66 -4.23
CA HIS A 209 -23.32 -7.49 -3.21
C HIS A 209 -21.95 -8.10 -3.64
N ALA A 210 -21.95 -9.31 -4.22
CA ALA A 210 -20.73 -9.93 -4.71
C ALA A 210 -20.06 -9.10 -5.82
N GLY A 211 -20.83 -8.55 -6.75
CA GLY A 211 -20.35 -7.65 -7.80
C GLY A 211 -19.74 -6.37 -7.20
N PHE A 212 -20.38 -5.81 -6.19
CA PHE A 212 -19.85 -4.66 -5.47
C PHE A 212 -18.49 -4.95 -4.84
N ALA A 213 -18.35 -6.09 -4.14
CA ALA A 213 -17.09 -6.50 -3.52
C ALA A 213 -15.97 -6.71 -4.55
N ILE A 214 -16.30 -7.29 -5.72
CA ILE A 214 -15.33 -7.46 -6.82
C ILE A 214 -14.88 -6.11 -7.36
N MET A 215 -15.81 -5.20 -7.63
CA MET A 215 -15.49 -3.85 -8.10
C MET A 215 -14.62 -3.10 -7.08
N TYR A 216 -14.93 -3.24 -5.80
CA TYR A 216 -14.15 -2.66 -4.71
C TYR A 216 -12.73 -3.24 -4.65
N ALA A 217 -12.60 -4.55 -4.79
CA ALA A 217 -11.30 -5.22 -4.86
C ALA A 217 -10.49 -4.78 -6.09
N LEU A 218 -11.14 -4.52 -7.23
CA LEU A 218 -10.49 -3.98 -8.43
C LEU A 218 -9.99 -2.54 -8.22
N ILE A 219 -10.70 -1.71 -7.46
CA ILE A 219 -10.17 -0.38 -7.10
C ILE A 219 -8.90 -0.53 -6.28
N LEU A 220 -8.90 -1.39 -5.24
CA LEU A 220 -7.71 -1.67 -4.43
C LEU A 220 -6.57 -2.28 -5.26
N PHE A 221 -6.90 -3.13 -6.22
CA PHE A 221 -5.93 -3.69 -7.15
C PHE A 221 -5.23 -2.59 -7.94
N PHE A 222 -5.97 -1.71 -8.61
CA PHE A 222 -5.39 -0.65 -9.43
C PHE A 222 -4.74 0.46 -8.60
N THR A 223 -5.19 0.68 -7.37
CA THR A 223 -4.50 1.55 -6.41
C THR A 223 -3.07 1.05 -6.16
N ASN A 224 -2.90 -0.25 -6.00
CA ASN A 224 -1.61 -0.88 -5.70
C ASN A 224 -0.82 -1.29 -6.96
N PHE A 225 -1.49 -1.59 -8.07
CA PHE A 225 -0.89 -1.83 -9.39
C PHE A 225 -0.50 -0.53 -10.09
N GLY A 226 -0.29 0.53 -9.48
CA GLY A 226 0.09 1.76 -10.14
C GLY A 226 0.53 2.81 -9.14
N PRO A 227 -0.37 3.68 -8.71
CA PRO A 227 0.00 4.85 -7.93
C PRO A 227 0.78 4.52 -6.66
N ASN A 228 0.35 3.54 -5.89
CA ASN A 228 0.97 3.20 -4.62
C ASN A 228 2.37 2.54 -4.77
N SER A 229 2.63 1.90 -5.89
CA SER A 229 3.90 1.19 -6.13
C SER A 229 4.93 2.02 -6.90
N THR A 230 4.54 3.12 -7.54
CA THR A 230 5.37 3.85 -8.50
C THR A 230 5.56 5.33 -8.16
N THR A 231 5.16 5.76 -6.98
CA THR A 231 5.23 7.16 -6.54
C THR A 231 6.64 7.62 -6.15
N PHE A 232 7.61 6.71 -6.13
CA PHE A 232 9.01 6.97 -5.78
C PHE A 232 9.88 7.33 -6.98
#